data_993fbc8ac891882110c4357e8d56a16e
#
_entry.id   993fbc8ac891882110c4357e8d56a16e
#
_cell.length_a   1.000
_cell.length_b   1.000
_cell.length_c   1.000
_cell.angle_alpha   90.00
_cell.angle_beta   90.00
_cell.angle_gamma   90.00
#
_symmetry.space_group_name_H-M   'P 1'
#
loop_
_entity.id
_entity.type
_entity.pdbx_description
1 polymer ?
#
loop_
_entity_poly.entity_id
_entity_poly.type
_entity_poly.pdbx_seq_one_letter_code
_entity_poly.pdbx_strand_id
1 'polypeptide(L)'
;MIEVSKVTKHFDEVQALAEVNLDIATGEFISIVGPSGCGKSTLLRIIADLVSTDGTVKKPNKGAFVFQDSALLPWRTVQGNVELLMELEGTDNKKSKASVALKQVGLNGFENSYPHQLSGGMKMRLSLARSLVLEPEYILLDEPLSAVDELTREVLQEELYEMWTRDKFTAILVTHNIAEAVYLSNRVVVMSPRPGMITDIVDIPFEKRTPEIRADDKFNQVVNYIAG
;
A
#
# COMPACT_ATOMS: atom_id res chain seq x y z
N MET A 1 -2.55 15.87 -2.97
CA MET A 1 -2.91 15.35 -4.30
C MET A 1 -1.66 14.79 -4.96
N ILE A 2 -1.78 13.65 -5.65
CA ILE A 2 -0.69 13.06 -6.46
C ILE A 2 -1.16 13.10 -7.91
N GLU A 3 -0.34 13.66 -8.82
CA GLU A 3 -0.61 13.77 -10.25
C GLU A 3 0.45 12.99 -11.01
N VAL A 4 0.04 11.99 -11.75
CA VAL A 4 0.86 11.19 -12.67
C VAL A 4 0.49 11.57 -14.09
N SER A 5 1.44 12.13 -14.85
CA SER A 5 1.16 12.67 -16.18
C SER A 5 2.13 12.11 -17.22
N LYS A 6 1.58 11.47 -18.23
CA LYS A 6 2.28 10.90 -19.38
C LYS A 6 3.44 9.99 -19.00
N VAL A 7 3.28 9.24 -17.91
CA VAL A 7 4.31 8.34 -17.41
C VAL A 7 4.48 7.17 -18.36
N THR A 8 5.70 7.02 -18.89
CA THR A 8 6.13 5.87 -19.68
C THR A 8 7.39 5.26 -19.08
N LYS A 9 7.61 3.97 -19.30
CA LYS A 9 8.82 3.30 -18.82
C LYS A 9 9.25 2.18 -19.74
N HIS A 10 10.52 2.23 -20.10
CA HIS A 10 11.22 1.15 -20.77
C HIS A 10 12.32 0.59 -19.87
N PHE A 11 12.52 -0.70 -19.94
CA PHE A 11 13.68 -1.41 -19.42
C PHE A 11 14.33 -2.08 -20.64
N ASP A 12 15.47 -1.57 -21.04
CA ASP A 12 16.11 -1.92 -22.30
C ASP A 12 15.12 -1.82 -23.47
N GLU A 13 14.88 -2.90 -24.19
CA GLU A 13 13.93 -2.95 -25.31
C GLU A 13 12.49 -3.22 -24.89
N VAL A 14 12.22 -3.46 -23.60
CA VAL A 14 10.89 -3.84 -23.10
C VAL A 14 10.15 -2.62 -22.58
N GLN A 15 9.06 -2.26 -23.24
CA GLN A 15 8.13 -1.25 -22.70
C GLN A 15 7.33 -1.85 -21.57
N ALA A 16 7.58 -1.39 -20.34
CA ALA A 16 6.87 -1.83 -19.14
C ALA A 16 5.57 -1.06 -18.94
N LEU A 17 5.62 0.27 -19.16
CA LEU A 17 4.45 1.16 -19.09
C LEU A 17 4.34 1.95 -20.38
N ALA A 18 3.16 1.97 -20.98
CA ALA A 18 2.76 2.95 -21.97
C ALA A 18 2.23 4.21 -21.25
N GLU A 19 1.75 5.20 -21.97
CA GLU A 19 1.33 6.46 -21.37
C GLU A 19 0.29 6.28 -20.24
N VAL A 20 0.70 6.53 -18.99
CA VAL A 20 -0.16 6.45 -17.81
C VAL A 20 -0.43 7.86 -17.31
N ASN A 21 -1.73 8.18 -17.14
CA ASN A 21 -2.23 9.41 -16.55
C ASN A 21 -3.16 9.06 -15.38
N LEU A 22 -2.91 9.60 -14.19
CA LEU A 22 -3.69 9.28 -12.98
C LEU A 22 -3.60 10.41 -11.97
N ASP A 23 -4.76 10.89 -11.52
CA ASP A 23 -4.88 11.87 -10.45
C ASP A 23 -5.45 11.20 -9.20
N ILE A 24 -4.84 11.46 -8.04
CA ILE A 24 -5.22 10.88 -6.76
C ILE A 24 -5.43 12.01 -5.77
N ALA A 25 -6.64 12.11 -5.23
CA ALA A 25 -6.99 13.14 -4.27
C ALA A 25 -6.28 12.93 -2.91
N THR A 26 -6.08 14.01 -2.18
CA THR A 26 -5.55 13.91 -0.81
C THR A 26 -6.55 13.14 0.08
N GLY A 27 -6.05 12.18 0.85
CA GLY A 27 -6.86 11.34 1.72
C GLY A 27 -7.61 10.22 1.00
N GLU A 28 -7.42 10.06 -0.31
CA GLU A 28 -8.02 8.99 -1.09
C GLU A 28 -7.24 7.68 -0.94
N PHE A 29 -7.97 6.57 -0.89
CA PHE A 29 -7.41 5.21 -1.02
C PHE A 29 -7.73 4.70 -2.41
N ILE A 30 -6.71 4.42 -3.22
CA ILE A 30 -6.88 3.76 -4.50
C ILE A 30 -6.15 2.43 -4.54
N SER A 31 -6.68 1.48 -5.30
CA SER A 31 -5.96 0.24 -5.63
C SER A 31 -5.68 0.17 -7.12
N ILE A 32 -4.53 -0.41 -7.47
CA ILE A 32 -4.13 -0.71 -8.84
C ILE A 32 -4.12 -2.23 -9.01
N VAL A 33 -4.97 -2.73 -9.90
CA VAL A 33 -5.08 -4.15 -10.22
C VAL A 33 -4.74 -4.42 -11.68
N GLY A 34 -4.44 -5.67 -12.01
CA GLY A 34 -4.12 -6.09 -13.37
C GLY A 34 -3.22 -7.32 -13.38
N PRO A 35 -2.95 -7.92 -14.53
CA PRO A 35 -2.17 -9.14 -14.65
C PRO A 35 -0.77 -9.04 -14.04
N SER A 36 -0.19 -10.17 -13.67
CA SER A 36 1.20 -10.20 -13.20
C SER A 36 2.15 -9.70 -14.29
N GLY A 37 3.12 -8.87 -13.88
CA GLY A 37 4.11 -8.30 -14.79
C GLY A 37 3.60 -7.17 -15.71
N CYS A 38 2.39 -6.64 -15.52
CA CYS A 38 1.86 -5.53 -16.33
C CYS A 38 2.46 -4.15 -15.99
N GLY A 39 3.23 -4.01 -14.90
CA GLY A 39 3.88 -2.75 -14.56
C GLY A 39 3.36 -2.05 -13.31
N LYS A 40 2.44 -2.64 -12.53
CA LYS A 40 1.87 -2.05 -11.29
C LYS A 40 2.95 -1.60 -10.30
N SER A 41 3.83 -2.51 -9.89
CA SER A 41 4.95 -2.20 -8.99
C SER A 41 5.94 -1.23 -9.60
N THR A 42 6.09 -1.22 -10.94
CA THR A 42 6.92 -0.22 -11.64
C THR A 42 6.30 1.17 -11.49
N LEU A 43 5.00 1.31 -11.71
CA LEU A 43 4.28 2.57 -11.53
C LEU A 43 4.41 3.06 -10.07
N LEU A 44 4.23 2.17 -9.10
CA LEU A 44 4.37 2.50 -7.69
C LEU A 44 5.78 3.00 -7.35
N ARG A 45 6.82 2.33 -7.89
CA ARG A 45 8.23 2.74 -7.70
C ARG A 45 8.57 4.04 -8.41
N ILE A 46 7.92 4.36 -9.53
CA ILE A 46 8.04 5.67 -10.19
C ILE A 46 7.43 6.75 -9.30
N ILE A 47 6.25 6.52 -8.75
CA ILE A 47 5.62 7.46 -7.79
C ILE A 47 6.51 7.66 -6.55
N ALA A 48 7.27 6.65 -6.14
CA ALA A 48 8.21 6.72 -5.02
C ALA A 48 9.56 7.38 -5.36
N ASP A 49 9.80 7.83 -6.60
CA ASP A 49 11.11 8.28 -7.13
C ASP A 49 12.22 7.20 -7.07
N LEU A 50 11.86 5.93 -6.95
CA LEU A 50 12.80 4.81 -6.97
C LEU A 50 13.19 4.37 -8.38
N VAL A 51 12.38 4.74 -9.37
CA VAL A 51 12.59 4.44 -10.80
C VAL A 51 12.30 5.70 -11.61
N SER A 52 13.19 6.06 -12.52
CA SER A 52 13.01 7.19 -13.44
C SER A 52 11.93 6.92 -14.49
N THR A 53 11.32 7.99 -15.00
CA THR A 53 10.30 7.98 -16.06
C THR A 53 10.50 9.12 -17.03
N ASP A 54 9.93 9.03 -18.23
CA ASP A 54 9.89 10.13 -19.19
C ASP A 54 8.71 11.11 -18.97
N GLY A 55 7.74 10.71 -18.12
CA GLY A 55 6.63 11.57 -17.70
C GLY A 55 6.95 12.38 -16.45
N THR A 56 5.92 12.94 -15.84
CA THR A 56 6.04 13.72 -14.60
C THR A 56 5.16 13.16 -13.50
N VAL A 57 5.67 13.19 -12.27
CA VAL A 57 4.91 12.88 -11.06
C VAL A 57 5.02 14.06 -10.11
N LYS A 58 3.87 14.67 -9.78
CA LYS A 58 3.78 15.66 -8.71
C LYS A 58 3.14 15.02 -7.50
N LYS A 59 3.74 15.18 -6.36
CA LYS A 59 3.29 14.56 -5.11
C LYS A 59 3.78 15.35 -3.91
N PRO A 60 3.20 15.13 -2.71
CA PRO A 60 3.77 15.66 -1.47
C PRO A 60 5.19 15.13 -1.22
N ASN A 61 5.95 15.82 -0.39
CA ASN A 61 7.34 15.44 -0.14
C ASN A 61 7.48 14.25 0.80
N LYS A 62 6.51 14.04 1.69
CA LYS A 62 6.59 13.08 2.78
C LYS A 62 5.78 11.82 2.45
N GLY A 63 6.43 10.87 1.82
CA GLY A 63 5.83 9.58 1.44
C GLY A 63 6.46 8.41 2.18
N ALA A 64 5.71 7.33 2.32
CA ALA A 64 6.20 6.05 2.82
C ALA A 64 5.95 4.93 1.83
N PHE A 65 6.81 3.90 1.85
CA PHE A 65 6.71 2.74 0.98
C PHE A 65 6.72 1.45 1.82
N VAL A 66 5.71 0.61 1.62
CA VAL A 66 5.62 -0.75 2.17
C VAL A 66 5.86 -1.73 1.03
N PHE A 67 6.98 -2.43 1.09
CA PHE A 67 7.38 -3.41 0.07
C PHE A 67 6.64 -4.73 0.25
N GLN A 68 6.51 -5.50 -0.82
CA GLN A 68 5.97 -6.85 -0.84
C GLN A 68 6.73 -7.78 0.13
N ASP A 69 8.06 -7.74 0.11
CA ASP A 69 8.87 -8.25 1.20
C ASP A 69 8.98 -7.12 2.25
N SER A 70 8.57 -7.39 3.46
CA SER A 70 8.49 -6.39 4.55
C SER A 70 9.82 -5.65 4.82
N ALA A 71 10.93 -6.08 4.21
CA ALA A 71 12.27 -5.47 4.27
C ALA A 71 12.69 -5.08 5.72
N LEU A 72 12.32 -5.94 6.68
CA LEU A 72 12.67 -5.75 8.08
C LEU A 72 14.14 -6.08 8.30
N LEU A 73 14.81 -5.33 9.17
CA LEU A 73 16.18 -5.59 9.56
C LEU A 73 16.22 -6.75 10.57
N PRO A 74 16.71 -7.94 10.19
CA PRO A 74 16.61 -9.14 11.03
C PRO A 74 17.46 -9.07 12.32
N TRP A 75 18.45 -8.19 12.35
CA TRP A 75 19.32 -7.94 13.51
C TRP A 75 18.82 -6.85 14.45
N ARG A 76 17.70 -6.18 14.12
CA ARG A 76 17.02 -5.21 14.98
C ARG A 76 15.78 -5.82 15.58
N THR A 77 15.47 -5.42 16.80
CA THR A 77 14.19 -5.75 17.43
C THR A 77 13.03 -5.10 16.70
N VAL A 78 11.81 -5.47 17.03
CA VAL A 78 10.56 -4.87 16.56
C VAL A 78 10.60 -3.35 16.78
N GLN A 79 10.88 -2.90 17.98
CA GLN A 79 11.01 -1.48 18.29
C GLN A 79 12.14 -0.83 17.49
N GLY A 80 13.30 -1.45 17.41
CA GLY A 80 14.44 -0.93 16.65
C GLY A 80 14.19 -0.82 15.15
N ASN A 81 13.31 -1.65 14.58
CA ASN A 81 12.87 -1.53 13.19
C ASN A 81 12.01 -0.28 12.98
N VAL A 82 11.12 0.05 13.92
CA VAL A 82 10.29 1.28 13.84
C VAL A 82 11.14 2.53 14.08
N GLU A 83 12.09 2.47 15.01
CA GLU A 83 12.96 3.60 15.32
C GLU A 83 13.92 3.99 14.18
N LEU A 84 14.19 3.07 13.25
CA LEU A 84 15.18 3.24 12.18
C LEU A 84 15.00 4.55 11.39
N LEU A 85 13.80 4.82 10.90
CA LEU A 85 13.54 6.00 10.06
C LEU A 85 13.71 7.29 10.88
N MET A 86 13.29 7.27 12.14
CA MET A 86 13.46 8.39 13.07
C MET A 86 14.94 8.63 13.45
N GLU A 87 15.76 7.56 13.48
CA GLU A 87 17.21 7.68 13.65
C GLU A 87 17.85 8.42 12.47
N LEU A 88 17.45 8.07 11.25
CA LEU A 88 17.96 8.68 10.02
C LEU A 88 17.58 10.16 9.89
N GLU A 89 16.37 10.54 10.35
CA GLU A 89 15.89 11.92 10.35
C GLU A 89 16.39 12.73 11.58
N GLY A 90 17.07 12.11 12.55
CA GLY A 90 17.49 12.79 13.77
C GLY A 90 16.34 13.19 14.69
N THR A 91 15.20 12.49 14.62
CA THR A 91 14.01 12.80 15.42
C THR A 91 14.23 12.50 16.90
N ASP A 92 13.76 13.39 17.78
CA ASP A 92 13.73 13.16 19.22
C ASP A 92 12.60 12.24 19.68
N ASN A 93 12.70 11.69 20.88
CA ASN A 93 11.67 10.85 21.52
C ASN A 93 11.29 9.57 20.73
N LYS A 94 12.25 8.99 19.99
CA LYS A 94 12.06 7.81 19.12
C LYS A 94 11.36 6.66 19.83
N LYS A 95 11.79 6.30 21.04
CA LYS A 95 11.18 5.20 21.82
C LYS A 95 9.70 5.40 22.09
N SER A 96 9.30 6.61 22.49
CA SER A 96 7.90 6.92 22.76
C SER A 96 7.05 6.83 21.50
N LYS A 97 7.52 7.43 20.40
CA LYS A 97 6.82 7.38 19.10
C LYS A 97 6.72 5.95 18.56
N ALA A 98 7.81 5.18 18.64
CA ALA A 98 7.81 3.78 18.22
C ALA A 98 6.81 2.95 19.05
N SER A 99 6.77 3.14 20.38
CA SER A 99 5.81 2.43 21.24
C SER A 99 4.35 2.77 20.87
N VAL A 100 4.05 4.04 20.55
CA VAL A 100 2.71 4.45 20.08
C VAL A 100 2.38 3.78 18.75
N ALA A 101 3.30 3.81 17.79
CA ALA A 101 3.08 3.19 16.47
C ALA A 101 2.89 1.67 16.59
N LEU A 102 3.66 0.98 17.43
CA LEU A 102 3.50 -0.45 17.69
C LEU A 102 2.15 -0.79 18.31
N LYS A 103 1.69 0.05 19.25
CA LYS A 103 0.36 -0.11 19.85
C LYS A 103 -0.76 0.07 18.84
N GLN A 104 -0.64 1.02 17.91
CA GLN A 104 -1.63 1.27 16.86
C GLN A 104 -1.82 0.07 15.92
N VAL A 105 -0.78 -0.74 15.72
CA VAL A 105 -0.81 -1.94 14.87
C VAL A 105 -0.93 -3.25 15.68
N GLY A 106 -1.24 -3.17 16.98
CA GLY A 106 -1.45 -4.35 17.83
C GLY A 106 -0.19 -5.16 18.12
N LEU A 107 0.99 -4.54 18.10
CA LEU A 107 2.29 -5.18 18.40
C LEU A 107 2.85 -4.79 19.78
N ASN A 108 2.03 -4.26 20.68
CA ASN A 108 2.42 -4.03 22.07
C ASN A 108 2.75 -5.36 22.76
N GLY A 109 3.85 -5.38 23.51
CA GLY A 109 4.38 -6.59 24.14
C GLY A 109 5.40 -7.36 23.30
N PHE A 110 5.60 -6.96 22.01
CA PHE A 110 6.59 -7.56 21.11
C PHE A 110 7.79 -6.66 20.85
N GLU A 111 7.96 -5.55 21.57
CA GLU A 111 8.97 -4.52 21.32
C GLU A 111 10.39 -5.09 21.26
N ASN A 112 10.69 -6.08 22.12
CA ASN A 112 12.00 -6.72 22.23
C ASN A 112 12.16 -7.97 21.36
N SER A 113 11.11 -8.41 20.66
CA SER A 113 11.17 -9.55 19.75
C SER A 113 11.93 -9.18 18.47
N TYR A 114 12.44 -10.19 17.78
CA TYR A 114 13.10 -10.04 16.46
C TYR A 114 12.16 -10.46 15.33
N PRO A 115 12.36 -9.98 14.08
CA PRO A 115 11.51 -10.32 12.95
C PRO A 115 11.31 -11.82 12.70
N HIS A 116 12.30 -12.66 12.97
CA HIS A 116 12.18 -14.11 12.81
C HIS A 116 11.23 -14.78 13.81
N GLN A 117 10.87 -14.09 14.90
CA GLN A 117 9.93 -14.57 15.91
C GLN A 117 8.48 -14.16 15.60
N LEU A 118 8.26 -13.38 14.54
CA LEU A 118 6.95 -12.86 14.16
C LEU A 118 6.30 -13.71 13.07
N SER A 119 4.96 -13.84 13.12
CA SER A 119 4.16 -14.35 12.02
C SER A 119 4.21 -13.44 10.78
N GLY A 120 3.75 -13.90 9.61
CA GLY A 120 3.65 -13.08 8.40
C GLY A 120 2.83 -11.82 8.60
N GLY A 121 1.65 -11.94 9.22
CA GLY A 121 0.79 -10.80 9.54
C GLY A 121 1.44 -9.82 10.53
N MET A 122 2.15 -10.31 11.54
CA MET A 122 2.89 -9.44 12.47
C MET A 122 4.03 -8.68 11.77
N LYS A 123 4.73 -9.31 10.82
CA LYS A 123 5.76 -8.64 10.01
C LYS A 123 5.17 -7.53 9.15
N MET A 124 4.01 -7.78 8.56
CA MET A 124 3.27 -6.76 7.78
C MET A 124 2.86 -5.59 8.67
N ARG A 125 2.27 -5.84 9.84
CA ARG A 125 1.93 -4.80 10.83
C ARG A 125 3.16 -3.99 11.27
N LEU A 126 4.29 -4.64 11.49
CA LEU A 126 5.54 -3.97 11.81
C LEU A 126 6.04 -3.08 10.66
N SER A 127 5.90 -3.53 9.42
CA SER A 127 6.24 -2.73 8.23
C SER A 127 5.34 -1.50 8.12
N LEU A 128 4.04 -1.63 8.40
CA LEU A 128 3.11 -0.50 8.50
C LEU A 128 3.50 0.47 9.62
N ALA A 129 3.75 -0.02 10.83
CA ALA A 129 4.16 0.83 11.95
C ALA A 129 5.42 1.64 11.62
N ARG A 130 6.42 1.00 10.99
CA ARG A 130 7.64 1.66 10.53
C ARG A 130 7.35 2.75 9.50
N SER A 131 6.41 2.51 8.60
CA SER A 131 6.05 3.46 7.55
C SER A 131 5.23 4.64 8.08
N LEU A 132 4.37 4.40 9.07
CA LEU A 132 3.47 5.40 9.64
C LEU A 132 4.12 6.29 10.71
N VAL A 133 5.20 5.83 11.36
CA VAL A 133 5.83 6.52 12.51
C VAL A 133 6.30 7.96 12.20
N LEU A 134 6.56 8.25 10.93
CA LEU A 134 6.93 9.59 10.45
C LEU A 134 5.74 10.42 9.99
N GLU A 135 4.51 9.94 10.16
CA GLU A 135 3.28 10.64 9.76
C GLU A 135 3.33 11.08 8.29
N PRO A 136 3.42 10.13 7.33
CA PRO A 136 3.52 10.44 5.93
C PRO A 136 2.21 11.02 5.37
N GLU A 137 2.30 11.88 4.36
CA GLU A 137 1.14 12.44 3.65
C GLU A 137 0.53 11.41 2.68
N TYR A 138 1.35 10.44 2.20
CA TYR A 138 0.88 9.33 1.38
C TYR A 138 1.68 8.05 1.65
N ILE A 139 1.04 6.91 1.41
CA ILE A 139 1.61 5.57 1.59
C ILE A 139 1.44 4.77 0.30
N LEU A 140 2.52 4.14 -0.13
CA LEU A 140 2.58 3.23 -1.25
C LEU A 140 2.71 1.79 -0.73
N LEU A 141 1.80 0.91 -1.14
CA LEU A 141 1.66 -0.46 -0.66
C LEU A 141 1.83 -1.42 -1.84
N ASP A 142 2.98 -2.10 -1.95
CA ASP A 142 3.27 -3.05 -3.03
C ASP A 142 2.98 -4.48 -2.57
N GLU A 143 1.79 -5.01 -2.87
CA GLU A 143 1.31 -6.36 -2.51
C GLU A 143 1.54 -6.74 -1.03
N PRO A 144 1.22 -5.90 -0.04
CA PRO A 144 1.63 -6.06 1.35
C PRO A 144 1.05 -7.32 2.02
N LEU A 145 -0.08 -7.84 1.52
CA LEU A 145 -0.79 -9.00 2.07
C LEU A 145 -0.57 -10.29 1.29
N SER A 146 0.31 -10.29 0.26
CA SER A 146 0.51 -11.45 -0.62
C SER A 146 1.07 -12.69 0.09
N ALA A 147 1.87 -12.50 1.15
CA ALA A 147 2.50 -13.57 1.91
C ALA A 147 1.70 -14.02 3.16
N VAL A 148 0.43 -13.60 3.27
CA VAL A 148 -0.42 -13.88 4.44
C VAL A 148 -1.53 -14.85 4.05
N ASP A 149 -1.88 -15.79 4.96
CA ASP A 149 -3.03 -16.68 4.77
C ASP A 149 -4.36 -15.92 4.70
N GLU A 150 -5.39 -16.55 4.13
CA GLU A 150 -6.66 -15.90 3.80
C GLU A 150 -7.37 -15.29 5.02
N LEU A 151 -7.49 -16.06 6.12
CA LEU A 151 -8.19 -15.58 7.32
C LEU A 151 -7.46 -14.40 7.97
N THR A 152 -6.14 -14.49 8.05
CA THR A 152 -5.31 -13.39 8.58
C THR A 152 -5.36 -12.18 7.65
N ARG A 153 -5.43 -12.40 6.33
CA ARG A 153 -5.53 -11.33 5.32
C ARG A 153 -6.79 -10.49 5.50
N GLU A 154 -7.94 -11.12 5.70
CA GLU A 154 -9.20 -10.39 5.96
C GLU A 154 -9.12 -9.49 7.19
N VAL A 155 -8.58 -9.99 8.29
CA VAL A 155 -8.38 -9.22 9.52
C VAL A 155 -7.45 -8.03 9.27
N LEU A 156 -6.34 -8.23 8.53
CA LEU A 156 -5.41 -7.16 8.20
C LEU A 156 -6.00 -6.11 7.25
N GLN A 157 -6.89 -6.51 6.34
CA GLN A 157 -7.65 -5.56 5.50
C GLN A 157 -8.56 -4.67 6.36
N GLU A 158 -9.27 -5.25 7.32
CA GLU A 158 -10.13 -4.51 8.24
C GLU A 158 -9.32 -3.50 9.06
N GLU A 159 -8.21 -3.93 9.66
CA GLU A 159 -7.31 -3.07 10.41
C GLU A 159 -6.73 -1.93 9.56
N LEU A 160 -6.32 -2.23 8.33
CA LEU A 160 -5.79 -1.22 7.41
C LEU A 160 -6.88 -0.21 7.02
N TYR A 161 -8.10 -0.68 6.76
CA TYR A 161 -9.24 0.18 6.45
C TYR A 161 -9.61 1.08 7.63
N GLU A 162 -9.66 0.54 8.86
CA GLU A 162 -9.91 1.32 10.08
C GLU A 162 -8.82 2.39 10.30
N MET A 163 -7.56 2.01 10.12
CA MET A 163 -6.41 2.90 10.24
C MET A 163 -6.51 4.05 9.22
N TRP A 164 -6.76 3.73 7.95
CA TRP A 164 -6.97 4.74 6.91
C TRP A 164 -8.17 5.64 7.19
N THR A 165 -9.29 5.07 7.66
CA THR A 165 -10.52 5.84 7.97
C THR A 165 -10.29 6.83 9.10
N ARG A 166 -9.47 6.47 10.10
CA ARG A 166 -9.11 7.33 11.22
C ARG A 166 -8.13 8.43 10.82
N ASP A 167 -7.07 8.07 10.11
CA ASP A 167 -5.91 8.95 9.90
C ASP A 167 -5.95 9.69 8.55
N LYS A 168 -6.78 9.23 7.60
CA LYS A 168 -7.04 9.86 6.29
C LYS A 168 -5.78 10.18 5.46
N PHE A 169 -4.73 9.36 5.56
CA PHE A 169 -3.59 9.45 4.66
C PHE A 169 -3.97 9.05 3.23
N THR A 170 -3.29 9.57 2.23
CA THR A 170 -3.46 9.12 0.85
C THR A 170 -2.81 7.74 0.69
N ALA A 171 -3.51 6.76 0.13
CA ALA A 171 -2.99 5.39 -0.04
C ALA A 171 -3.08 4.92 -1.48
N ILE A 172 -2.00 4.29 -1.96
CA ILE A 172 -1.97 3.59 -3.25
C ILE A 172 -1.56 2.15 -2.99
N LEU A 173 -2.48 1.22 -3.23
CA LEU A 173 -2.28 -0.21 -3.06
C LEU A 173 -2.11 -0.88 -4.42
N VAL A 174 -1.05 -1.62 -4.61
CA VAL A 174 -0.92 -2.60 -5.70
C VAL A 174 -1.29 -3.96 -5.15
N THR A 175 -2.23 -4.63 -5.80
CA THR A 175 -2.64 -5.99 -5.45
C THR A 175 -3.11 -6.76 -6.68
N HIS A 176 -3.03 -8.09 -6.62
CA HIS A 176 -3.65 -8.99 -7.59
C HIS A 176 -5.01 -9.54 -7.10
N ASN A 177 -5.40 -9.23 -5.85
CA ASN A 177 -6.68 -9.64 -5.26
C ASN A 177 -7.71 -8.52 -5.45
N ILE A 178 -8.69 -8.75 -6.35
CA ILE A 178 -9.71 -7.76 -6.70
C ILE A 178 -10.65 -7.50 -5.52
N ALA A 179 -11.01 -8.52 -4.73
CA ALA A 179 -11.86 -8.35 -3.57
C ALA A 179 -11.19 -7.46 -2.50
N GLU A 180 -9.86 -7.61 -2.29
CA GLU A 180 -9.06 -6.71 -1.47
C GLU A 180 -9.11 -5.26 -1.98
N ALA A 181 -8.92 -5.07 -3.28
CA ALA A 181 -8.97 -3.75 -3.92
C ALA A 181 -10.34 -3.08 -3.72
N VAL A 182 -11.43 -3.81 -3.93
CA VAL A 182 -12.80 -3.31 -3.74
C VAL A 182 -13.10 -3.01 -2.26
N TYR A 183 -12.59 -3.84 -1.34
CA TYR A 183 -12.81 -3.64 0.09
C TYR A 183 -12.12 -2.38 0.62
N LEU A 184 -10.88 -2.12 0.20
CA LEU A 184 -10.06 -1.05 0.77
C LEU A 184 -10.26 0.32 0.10
N SER A 185 -10.62 0.37 -1.18
CA SER A 185 -10.41 1.56 -2.00
C SER A 185 -11.66 2.40 -2.24
N ASN A 186 -11.45 3.69 -2.51
CA ASN A 186 -12.47 4.57 -3.10
C ASN A 186 -12.59 4.33 -4.60
N ARG A 187 -11.46 4.10 -5.27
CA ARG A 187 -11.41 3.75 -6.70
C ARG A 187 -10.44 2.60 -6.93
N VAL A 188 -10.77 1.78 -7.92
CA VAL A 188 -9.89 0.73 -8.43
C VAL A 188 -9.46 1.06 -9.85
N VAL A 189 -8.15 1.15 -10.05
CA VAL A 189 -7.51 1.39 -11.35
C VAL A 189 -7.16 0.05 -11.96
N VAL A 190 -7.71 -0.24 -13.14
CA VAL A 190 -7.47 -1.49 -13.87
C VAL A 190 -6.39 -1.27 -14.93
N MET A 191 -5.36 -2.11 -14.92
CA MET A 191 -4.27 -2.05 -15.90
C MET A 191 -4.31 -3.21 -16.90
N SER A 192 -4.02 -2.88 -18.17
CA SER A 192 -3.84 -3.87 -19.24
C SER A 192 -2.63 -4.78 -19.01
N PRO A 193 -2.54 -5.93 -19.70
CA PRO A 193 -1.27 -6.62 -19.90
C PRO A 193 -0.20 -5.69 -20.49
N ARG A 194 1.08 -6.11 -20.39
CA ARG A 194 2.22 -5.33 -20.91
C ARG A 194 2.10 -4.99 -22.40
N PRO A 195 2.39 -3.73 -22.81
CA PRO A 195 2.74 -2.60 -21.96
C PRO A 195 1.56 -2.12 -21.10
N GLY A 196 1.83 -1.91 -19.77
CA GLY A 196 0.77 -1.53 -18.85
C GLY A 196 0.20 -0.15 -19.17
N MET A 197 -1.11 -0.09 -19.34
CA MET A 197 -1.91 1.14 -19.50
C MET A 197 -3.11 1.06 -18.58
N ILE A 198 -3.64 2.19 -18.17
CA ILE A 198 -4.94 2.23 -17.48
C ILE A 198 -6.04 1.96 -18.52
N THR A 199 -6.82 0.90 -18.30
CA THR A 199 -7.95 0.53 -19.14
C THR A 199 -9.27 0.98 -18.57
N ASP A 200 -9.38 1.04 -17.25
CA ASP A 200 -10.58 1.49 -16.56
C ASP A 200 -10.24 2.07 -15.17
N ILE A 201 -11.10 2.93 -14.65
CA ILE A 201 -11.07 3.44 -13.29
C ILE A 201 -12.47 3.32 -12.71
N VAL A 202 -12.65 2.43 -11.77
CA VAL A 202 -13.95 2.07 -11.20
C VAL A 202 -14.12 2.73 -9.85
N ASP A 203 -15.13 3.59 -9.71
CA ASP A 203 -15.54 4.14 -8.41
C ASP A 203 -16.22 3.06 -7.58
N ILE A 204 -15.82 2.93 -6.32
CA ILE A 204 -16.38 1.93 -5.42
C ILE A 204 -17.53 2.53 -4.61
N PRO A 205 -18.78 2.08 -4.83
CA PRO A 205 -19.99 2.75 -4.34
C PRO A 205 -20.32 2.43 -2.88
N PHE A 206 -19.33 2.12 -2.03
CA PHE A 206 -19.55 1.78 -0.65
C PHE A 206 -18.96 2.84 0.28
N GLU A 207 -19.78 3.52 1.07
CA GLU A 207 -19.31 4.52 2.04
C GLU A 207 -18.64 3.88 3.26
N LYS A 208 -19.17 2.75 3.73
CA LYS A 208 -18.63 1.99 4.87
C LYS A 208 -18.35 0.56 4.46
N ARG A 209 -17.23 0.04 4.91
CA ARG A 209 -16.83 -1.37 4.71
C ARG A 209 -16.83 -2.05 6.08
N THR A 210 -17.77 -2.98 6.22
CA THR A 210 -17.78 -3.90 7.35
C THR A 210 -17.46 -5.31 6.84
N PRO A 211 -17.06 -6.25 7.69
CA PRO A 211 -16.75 -7.62 7.25
C PRO A 211 -17.87 -8.25 6.42
N GLU A 212 -19.13 -7.96 6.78
CA GLU A 212 -20.33 -8.52 6.15
C GLU A 212 -20.50 -8.07 4.70
N ILE A 213 -19.91 -6.95 4.30
CA ILE A 213 -20.04 -6.45 2.92
C ILE A 213 -19.51 -7.44 1.89
N ARG A 214 -18.55 -8.31 2.27
CA ARG A 214 -18.00 -9.34 1.39
C ARG A 214 -19.05 -10.38 0.94
N ALA A 215 -20.12 -10.53 1.71
CA ALA A 215 -21.26 -11.39 1.38
C ALA A 215 -22.37 -10.65 0.60
N ASP A 216 -22.25 -9.36 0.37
CA ASP A 216 -23.25 -8.55 -0.35
C ASP A 216 -23.15 -8.81 -1.86
N ASP A 217 -24.30 -8.99 -2.51
CA ASP A 217 -24.38 -9.22 -3.96
C ASP A 217 -23.80 -8.05 -4.77
N LYS A 218 -23.97 -6.80 -4.30
CA LYS A 218 -23.40 -5.63 -4.98
C LYS A 218 -21.87 -5.63 -4.90
N PHE A 219 -21.30 -6.05 -3.77
CA PHE A 219 -19.86 -6.20 -3.65
C PHE A 219 -19.33 -7.20 -4.65
N ASN A 220 -19.96 -8.37 -4.74
CA ASN A 220 -19.60 -9.42 -5.69
C ASN A 220 -19.80 -8.99 -7.15
N GLN A 221 -20.83 -8.19 -7.46
CA GLN A 221 -21.02 -7.62 -8.79
C GLN A 221 -19.88 -6.67 -9.18
N VAL A 222 -19.41 -5.79 -8.27
CA VAL A 222 -18.28 -4.91 -8.52
C VAL A 222 -16.99 -5.70 -8.73
N VAL A 223 -16.75 -6.71 -7.87
CA VAL A 223 -15.58 -7.61 -8.01
C VAL A 223 -15.60 -8.31 -9.36
N ASN A 224 -16.74 -8.86 -9.79
CA ASN A 224 -16.89 -9.56 -11.07
C ASN A 224 -16.74 -8.60 -12.25
N TYR A 225 -17.25 -7.37 -12.18
CA TYR A 225 -17.07 -6.35 -13.21
C TYR A 225 -15.59 -6.02 -13.43
N ILE A 226 -14.82 -5.88 -12.35
CA ILE A 226 -13.37 -5.57 -12.42
C ILE A 226 -12.57 -6.79 -12.92
N ALA A 227 -13.06 -8.01 -12.66
CA ALA A 227 -12.41 -9.24 -13.08
C ALA A 227 -12.52 -9.50 -14.59
N GLY A 228 -13.49 -8.92 -15.31
CA GLY A 228 -13.74 -9.03 -16.76
C GLY A 228 -14.83 -10.03 -17.04
#